data_334fb6afc9db45561d39195782c9dd64
#
_entry.id   334fb6afc9db45561d39195782c9dd64
#
_cell.length_a   1.000
_cell.length_b   1.000
_cell.length_c   1.000
_cell.angle_alpha   90.00
_cell.angle_beta   90.00
_cell.angle_gamma   90.00
#
_symmetry.space_group_name_H-M   'P 1'
#
loop_
_entity.id
_entity.type
_entity.pdbx_description
1 polymer ?
#
loop_
_entity_poly.entity_id
_entity_poly.type
_entity_poly.pdbx_seq_one_letter_code
_entity_poly.pdbx_strand_id
1 'polypeptide(L)'
;VECIKDETARNSVVVYDLKAAGLDVSPEYQLYYDGNRGTLARYPNAWNPDEPPLQLTNVAAVEDSGAQPFTFTCDADDIISTWHSTEGVLLEGHFHIDWIQTSGVLSDYDADNSRMTVSVTSENRWYREGGRYYFRNVLDEIDVPGEYYISPEGLLYFYPDGDIADAKVTYTQDTRNLVEVNADYVTFDGLTVENSGGSAFVAKGRGITVQNCK
;
A
#
# COMPACT_ATOMS: atom_id res chain seq x y z
N VAL A 1 7.60 -15.86 -8.81
CA VAL A 1 6.91 -15.40 -10.03
C VAL A 1 5.81 -16.38 -10.45
N GLU A 2 5.99 -17.72 -10.26
CA GLU A 2 5.02 -18.73 -10.70
C GLU A 2 3.64 -18.63 -10.04
N CYS A 3 3.54 -18.00 -8.86
CA CYS A 3 2.29 -17.78 -8.13
C CYS A 3 1.46 -16.60 -8.68
N ILE A 4 2.04 -15.71 -9.49
CA ILE A 4 1.30 -14.62 -10.13
C ILE A 4 0.25 -15.22 -11.06
N LYS A 5 -1.03 -14.87 -10.82
CA LYS A 5 -2.16 -15.46 -11.53
C LYS A 5 -2.25 -15.02 -12.98
N ASP A 6 -2.04 -13.72 -13.25
CA ASP A 6 -2.04 -13.19 -14.60
C ASP A 6 -0.80 -13.66 -15.38
N GLU A 7 -1.02 -14.31 -16.53
CA GLU A 7 0.05 -14.88 -17.36
C GLU A 7 0.92 -13.78 -18.00
N THR A 8 0.32 -12.68 -18.40
CA THR A 8 1.03 -11.56 -19.03
C THR A 8 1.96 -10.89 -18.02
N ALA A 9 1.45 -10.60 -16.82
CA ALA A 9 2.24 -10.07 -15.73
C ALA A 9 3.36 -11.03 -15.35
N ARG A 10 3.06 -12.32 -15.18
CA ARG A 10 4.04 -13.36 -14.84
C ARG A 10 5.22 -13.41 -15.79
N ASN A 11 4.98 -13.22 -17.08
CA ASN A 11 6.02 -13.21 -18.10
C ASN A 11 6.78 -11.89 -18.23
N SER A 12 6.25 -10.82 -17.64
CA SER A 12 6.79 -9.45 -17.76
C SER A 12 7.41 -8.91 -16.48
N VAL A 13 7.07 -9.50 -15.32
CA VAL A 13 7.58 -9.07 -14.02
C VAL A 13 9.11 -9.17 -13.97
N VAL A 14 9.73 -8.08 -13.54
CA VAL A 14 11.15 -8.03 -13.19
C VAL A 14 11.34 -8.16 -11.68
N VAL A 15 12.43 -8.79 -11.27
CA VAL A 15 12.73 -9.02 -9.85
C VAL A 15 14.05 -8.36 -9.50
N TYR A 16 14.06 -7.61 -8.39
CA TYR A 16 15.24 -6.95 -7.86
C TYR A 16 15.46 -7.27 -6.39
N ASP A 17 16.68 -7.61 -6.02
CA ASP A 17 17.05 -7.90 -4.62
C ASP A 17 17.46 -6.61 -3.91
N LEU A 18 16.53 -6.06 -3.11
CA LEU A 18 16.74 -4.84 -2.34
C LEU A 18 17.84 -5.02 -1.27
N LYS A 19 17.85 -6.16 -0.58
CA LYS A 19 18.84 -6.44 0.47
C LYS A 19 20.25 -6.59 -0.10
N ALA A 20 20.40 -7.28 -1.23
CA ALA A 20 21.69 -7.39 -1.90
C ALA A 20 22.20 -6.02 -2.39
N ALA A 21 21.30 -5.09 -2.70
CA ALA A 21 21.62 -3.70 -3.03
C ALA A 21 21.90 -2.82 -1.80
N GLY A 22 21.78 -3.32 -0.59
CA GLY A 22 21.96 -2.56 0.65
C GLY A 22 20.81 -1.60 0.97
N LEU A 23 19.62 -1.86 0.42
CA LEU A 23 18.43 -1.06 0.64
C LEU A 23 17.59 -1.62 1.78
N ASP A 24 16.91 -0.76 2.52
CA ASP A 24 15.93 -1.17 3.52
C ASP A 24 14.67 -1.71 2.85
N VAL A 25 13.99 -2.61 3.53
CA VAL A 25 12.83 -3.33 3.01
C VAL A 25 11.59 -2.95 3.80
N SER A 26 10.59 -2.40 3.12
CA SER A 26 9.28 -2.13 3.71
C SER A 26 8.23 -2.00 2.61
N PRO A 27 7.04 -2.58 2.77
CA PRO A 27 5.91 -2.32 1.86
C PRO A 27 5.35 -0.89 1.99
N GLU A 28 5.77 -0.13 3.00
CA GLU A 28 5.43 1.29 3.15
C GLU A 28 6.28 2.20 2.24
N TYR A 29 7.40 1.71 1.71
CA TYR A 29 8.24 2.47 0.80
C TYR A 29 7.65 2.52 -0.60
N GLN A 30 7.94 3.58 -1.33
CA GLN A 30 7.29 3.87 -2.60
C GLN A 30 8.19 3.55 -3.78
N LEU A 31 7.63 2.93 -4.80
CA LEU A 31 8.26 2.75 -6.10
C LEU A 31 7.73 3.80 -7.09
N TYR A 32 8.63 4.41 -7.84
CA TYR A 32 8.31 5.32 -8.95
C TYR A 32 8.97 4.81 -10.22
N TYR A 33 8.26 4.91 -11.31
CA TYR A 33 8.67 4.47 -12.63
C TYR A 33 8.37 5.60 -13.63
N ASP A 34 9.42 6.16 -14.25
CA ASP A 34 9.34 7.32 -15.16
C ASP A 34 8.49 8.47 -14.62
N GLY A 35 8.64 8.74 -13.33
CA GLY A 35 7.92 9.79 -12.62
C GLY A 35 6.47 9.44 -12.23
N ASN A 36 5.98 8.26 -12.61
CA ASN A 36 4.68 7.75 -12.17
C ASN A 36 4.86 6.93 -10.89
N ARG A 37 3.92 7.08 -9.95
CA ARG A 37 3.91 6.30 -8.72
C ARG A 37 3.42 4.89 -9.02
N GLY A 38 4.20 3.87 -8.64
CA GLY A 38 3.78 2.48 -8.65
C GLY A 38 2.69 2.20 -7.62
N THR A 39 1.94 1.16 -7.83
CA THR A 39 0.90 0.68 -6.93
C THR A 39 1.34 -0.64 -6.31
N LEU A 40 1.25 -0.81 -4.99
CA LEU A 40 1.36 -2.14 -4.40
C LEU A 40 0.26 -3.03 -4.97
N ALA A 41 0.64 -4.20 -5.49
CA ALA A 41 -0.29 -5.18 -6.03
C ALA A 41 -1.43 -5.44 -5.05
N ARG A 42 -2.67 -5.35 -5.51
CA ARG A 42 -3.84 -5.21 -4.65
C ARG A 42 -5.02 -6.03 -5.11
N TYR A 43 -5.88 -6.41 -4.15
CA TYR A 43 -7.17 -7.02 -4.41
C TYR A 43 -8.28 -6.42 -3.52
N PRO A 44 -9.45 -6.06 -4.08
CA PRO A 44 -9.69 -5.89 -5.50
C PRO A 44 -8.88 -4.72 -6.08
N ASN A 45 -8.77 -4.66 -7.38
CA ASN A 45 -8.15 -3.55 -8.10
C ASN A 45 -8.86 -2.20 -7.82
N ALA A 46 -8.32 -1.11 -8.33
CA ALA A 46 -8.91 0.21 -8.12
C ALA A 46 -10.41 0.18 -8.47
N TRP A 47 -11.18 1.06 -7.82
CA TRP A 47 -12.64 1.11 -7.93
C TRP A 47 -13.14 0.74 -9.33
N ASN A 48 -13.75 -0.42 -9.41
CA ASN A 48 -14.48 -0.92 -10.55
C ASN A 48 -15.95 -1.07 -10.10
N PRO A 49 -16.94 -0.48 -10.80
CA PRO A 49 -18.35 -0.66 -10.45
C PRO A 49 -18.80 -2.13 -10.46
N ASP A 50 -18.12 -2.94 -11.26
CA ASP A 50 -18.40 -4.38 -11.39
C ASP A 50 -17.72 -5.23 -10.30
N GLU A 51 -16.74 -4.64 -9.59
CA GLU A 51 -16.02 -5.24 -8.47
C GLU A 51 -16.09 -4.31 -7.25
N PRO A 52 -17.18 -4.37 -6.47
CA PRO A 52 -17.34 -3.49 -5.32
C PRO A 52 -16.23 -3.74 -4.28
N PRO A 53 -15.85 -2.72 -3.51
CA PRO A 53 -14.88 -2.89 -2.43
C PRO A 53 -15.38 -3.92 -1.42
N LEU A 54 -14.45 -4.70 -0.86
CA LEU A 54 -14.72 -5.62 0.23
C LEU A 54 -15.25 -4.87 1.45
N GLN A 55 -16.06 -5.56 2.27
CA GLN A 55 -16.65 -4.97 3.46
C GLN A 55 -16.34 -5.80 4.71
N LEU A 56 -16.06 -5.12 5.80
CA LEU A 56 -15.88 -5.75 7.10
C LEU A 56 -17.22 -6.32 7.58
N THR A 57 -17.26 -7.59 7.94
CA THR A 57 -18.41 -8.26 8.52
C THR A 57 -18.03 -9.00 9.80
N ASN A 58 -18.96 -9.11 10.75
CA ASN A 58 -18.74 -9.75 12.05
C ASN A 58 -17.50 -9.22 12.78
N VAL A 59 -17.36 -7.92 12.83
CA VAL A 59 -16.18 -7.22 13.35
C VAL A 59 -16.13 -7.33 14.87
N ALA A 60 -14.99 -7.71 15.42
CA ALA A 60 -14.73 -7.73 16.85
C ALA A 60 -13.35 -7.18 17.18
N ALA A 61 -13.26 -6.29 18.19
CA ALA A 61 -11.99 -5.88 18.75
C ALA A 61 -11.36 -7.05 19.52
N VAL A 62 -10.03 -7.19 19.45
CA VAL A 62 -9.30 -8.13 20.31
C VAL A 62 -8.88 -7.38 21.56
N GLU A 63 -9.43 -7.76 22.71
CA GLU A 63 -9.12 -7.16 24.00
C GLU A 63 -7.66 -7.48 24.41
N ASP A 64 -7.05 -6.56 25.17
CA ASP A 64 -5.75 -6.71 25.84
C ASP A 64 -4.49 -6.82 24.97
N SER A 65 -4.49 -6.39 23.72
CA SER A 65 -3.24 -6.24 22.97
C SER A 65 -2.83 -4.77 22.82
N GLY A 66 -1.58 -4.47 23.08
CA GLY A 66 -1.02 -3.11 22.90
C GLY A 66 -1.05 -2.60 21.46
N ALA A 67 -1.31 -3.48 20.49
CA ALA A 67 -1.35 -3.21 19.06
C ALA A 67 -2.79 -3.04 18.51
N GLN A 68 -3.80 -3.16 19.35
CA GLN A 68 -5.22 -3.02 19.00
C GLN A 68 -5.67 -3.82 17.76
N PRO A 69 -5.40 -5.12 17.68
CA PRO A 69 -5.90 -5.94 16.59
C PRO A 69 -7.42 -6.02 16.63
N PHE A 70 -8.01 -6.21 15.47
CA PHE A 70 -9.41 -6.58 15.33
C PHE A 70 -9.55 -7.79 14.44
N THR A 71 -10.67 -8.49 14.59
CA THR A 71 -11.02 -9.63 13.76
C THR A 71 -12.30 -9.35 13.01
N PHE A 72 -12.43 -9.95 11.83
CA PHE A 72 -13.65 -9.88 11.03
C PHE A 72 -13.78 -11.12 10.16
N THR A 73 -14.98 -11.37 9.65
CA THR A 73 -15.19 -12.41 8.64
C THR A 73 -14.89 -11.83 7.27
N CYS A 74 -14.08 -12.55 6.49
CA CYS A 74 -13.71 -12.17 5.14
C CYS A 74 -14.76 -12.66 4.14
N ASP A 75 -15.19 -11.77 3.25
CA ASP A 75 -16.09 -12.08 2.14
C ASP A 75 -15.34 -12.41 0.82
N ALA A 76 -14.02 -12.43 0.85
CA ALA A 76 -13.16 -12.79 -0.28
C ALA A 76 -12.37 -14.08 -0.04
N ASP A 77 -12.89 -14.98 0.76
CA ASP A 77 -12.23 -16.23 1.17
C ASP A 77 -11.84 -17.11 -0.03
N ASP A 78 -12.72 -17.23 -1.01
CA ASP A 78 -12.46 -17.98 -2.25
C ASP A 78 -11.22 -17.48 -3.00
N ILE A 79 -10.94 -16.18 -2.96
CA ILE A 79 -9.77 -15.57 -3.61
C ILE A 79 -8.52 -15.77 -2.74
N ILE A 80 -8.62 -15.47 -1.46
CA ILE A 80 -7.49 -15.51 -0.52
C ILE A 80 -6.95 -16.93 -0.39
N SER A 81 -7.81 -17.93 -0.39
CA SER A 81 -7.42 -19.34 -0.34
C SER A 81 -6.57 -19.78 -1.57
N THR A 82 -6.56 -18.99 -2.63
CA THR A 82 -5.73 -19.21 -3.82
C THR A 82 -4.36 -18.53 -3.75
N TRP A 83 -4.13 -17.65 -2.78
CA TRP A 83 -2.85 -16.97 -2.65
C TRP A 83 -1.76 -17.91 -2.14
N HIS A 84 -0.57 -17.72 -2.67
CA HIS A 84 0.61 -18.46 -2.26
C HIS A 84 0.96 -18.21 -0.78
N SER A 85 0.80 -16.98 -0.32
CA SER A 85 1.09 -16.58 1.05
C SER A 85 0.28 -15.36 1.45
N THR A 86 -0.09 -15.29 2.72
CA THR A 86 -0.66 -14.10 3.35
C THR A 86 0.36 -13.30 4.17
N GLU A 87 1.62 -13.75 4.20
CA GLU A 87 2.69 -13.06 4.92
C GLU A 87 3.02 -11.72 4.27
N GLY A 88 3.08 -10.66 5.08
CA GLY A 88 3.36 -9.30 4.60
C GLY A 88 2.20 -8.61 3.88
N VAL A 89 1.04 -9.24 3.83
CA VAL A 89 -0.18 -8.64 3.27
C VAL A 89 -0.67 -7.53 4.18
N LEU A 90 -1.00 -6.40 3.56
CA LEU A 90 -1.59 -5.23 4.22
C LEU A 90 -3.07 -5.13 3.89
N LEU A 91 -3.85 -4.64 4.84
CA LEU A 91 -5.20 -4.15 4.59
C LEU A 91 -5.21 -2.64 4.65
N GLU A 92 -5.92 -2.03 3.73
CA GLU A 92 -6.16 -0.60 3.75
C GLU A 92 -7.64 -0.31 3.56
N GLY A 93 -8.19 0.58 4.37
CA GLY A 93 -9.61 0.84 4.29
C GLY A 93 -10.13 1.86 5.28
N HIS A 94 -11.45 1.98 5.30
CA HIS A 94 -12.20 2.86 6.18
C HIS A 94 -12.79 2.05 7.35
N PHE A 95 -11.91 1.59 8.25
CA PHE A 95 -12.29 0.67 9.33
C PHE A 95 -13.17 1.33 10.40
N HIS A 96 -13.08 2.64 10.53
CA HIS A 96 -13.78 3.43 11.57
C HIS A 96 -14.87 4.32 10.97
N ILE A 97 -14.46 5.28 10.15
CA ILE A 97 -15.31 6.30 9.51
C ILE A 97 -14.88 6.53 8.06
N ASP A 98 -15.79 7.03 7.24
CA ASP A 98 -15.60 7.08 5.78
C ASP A 98 -14.53 8.08 5.29
N TRP A 99 -14.07 8.98 6.13
CA TRP A 99 -13.06 9.99 5.77
C TRP A 99 -11.69 9.75 6.42
N ILE A 100 -11.52 8.66 7.18
CA ILE A 100 -10.21 8.23 7.71
C ILE A 100 -9.86 6.89 7.09
N GLN A 101 -8.81 6.91 6.27
CA GLN A 101 -8.18 5.70 5.76
C GLN A 101 -7.17 5.19 6.78
N THR A 102 -7.21 3.92 7.05
CA THR A 102 -6.32 3.24 8.02
C THR A 102 -5.69 2.05 7.34
N SER A 103 -4.41 1.84 7.60
CA SER A 103 -3.67 0.66 7.17
C SER A 103 -3.44 -0.27 8.35
N GLY A 104 -3.46 -1.57 8.09
CA GLY A 104 -3.15 -2.61 9.07
C GLY A 104 -2.43 -3.77 8.41
N VAL A 105 -1.74 -4.56 9.23
CA VAL A 105 -1.05 -5.78 8.79
C VAL A 105 -1.96 -6.97 9.04
N LEU A 106 -2.15 -7.83 8.04
CA LEU A 106 -2.79 -9.12 8.22
C LEU A 106 -1.88 -9.98 9.09
N SER A 107 -2.28 -10.20 10.33
CA SER A 107 -1.48 -10.95 11.31
C SER A 107 -1.87 -12.42 11.44
N ASP A 108 -3.10 -12.77 11.05
CA ASP A 108 -3.58 -14.15 11.05
C ASP A 108 -4.75 -14.33 10.09
N TYR A 109 -4.86 -15.49 9.47
CA TYR A 109 -5.97 -15.89 8.62
C TYR A 109 -6.37 -17.34 8.93
N ASP A 110 -7.54 -17.49 9.55
CA ASP A 110 -8.20 -18.76 9.82
C ASP A 110 -9.12 -19.12 8.64
N ALA A 111 -8.61 -19.93 7.72
CA ALA A 111 -9.34 -20.35 6.53
C ALA A 111 -10.57 -21.22 6.85
N ASP A 112 -10.56 -21.99 7.95
CA ASP A 112 -11.68 -22.86 8.31
C ASP A 112 -12.92 -22.05 8.73
N ASN A 113 -12.70 -20.85 9.25
CA ASN A 113 -13.76 -19.95 9.72
C ASN A 113 -13.88 -18.66 8.89
N SER A 114 -13.12 -18.54 7.80
CA SER A 114 -13.02 -17.33 6.95
C SER A 114 -12.72 -16.07 7.77
N ARG A 115 -11.91 -16.22 8.85
CA ARG A 115 -11.70 -15.17 9.84
C ARG A 115 -10.30 -14.60 9.74
N MET A 116 -10.23 -13.27 9.70
CA MET A 116 -8.99 -12.52 9.67
C MET A 116 -8.73 -11.79 10.98
N THR A 117 -7.46 -11.69 11.33
CA THR A 117 -6.95 -10.82 12.39
C THR A 117 -6.03 -9.77 11.77
N VAL A 118 -6.34 -8.51 12.01
CA VAL A 118 -5.58 -7.37 11.48
C VAL A 118 -5.03 -6.54 12.62
N SER A 119 -3.72 -6.32 12.60
CA SER A 119 -3.03 -5.42 13.54
C SER A 119 -2.93 -4.03 12.95
N VAL A 120 -3.43 -3.01 13.66
CA VAL A 120 -3.40 -1.61 13.26
C VAL A 120 -2.65 -0.76 14.27
N THR A 121 -2.03 0.32 13.80
CA THR A 121 -1.32 1.29 14.65
C THR A 121 -2.20 2.48 15.05
N SER A 122 -3.51 2.43 14.73
CA SER A 122 -4.46 3.50 15.04
C SER A 122 -4.75 3.58 16.53
N GLU A 123 -4.92 4.81 17.06
CA GLU A 123 -5.40 5.05 18.43
C GLU A 123 -6.91 4.79 18.59
N ASN A 124 -7.64 4.65 17.49
CA ASN A 124 -9.07 4.34 17.52
C ASN A 124 -9.29 2.89 17.90
N ARG A 125 -10.21 2.66 18.83
CA ARG A 125 -10.51 1.33 19.41
C ARG A 125 -11.86 0.78 18.99
N TRP A 126 -12.51 1.37 18.02
CA TRP A 126 -13.79 0.89 17.49
C TRP A 126 -13.69 0.68 15.99
N TYR A 127 -14.31 -0.36 15.53
CA TYR A 127 -14.37 -0.77 14.14
C TYR A 127 -15.83 -0.96 13.78
N ARG A 128 -16.20 -0.73 12.53
CA ARG A 128 -17.59 -0.79 12.14
C ARG A 128 -17.85 -1.86 11.09
N GLU A 129 -19.02 -2.47 11.21
CA GLU A 129 -19.61 -3.28 10.14
C GLU A 129 -19.75 -2.45 8.85
N GLY A 130 -19.53 -3.09 7.71
CA GLY A 130 -19.61 -2.46 6.40
C GLY A 130 -18.48 -1.47 6.10
N GLY A 131 -17.45 -1.39 6.94
CA GLY A 131 -16.23 -0.66 6.64
C GLY A 131 -15.58 -1.23 5.37
N ARG A 132 -15.29 -0.35 4.39
CA ARG A 132 -14.73 -0.78 3.10
C ARG A 132 -13.23 -0.99 3.23
N TYR A 133 -12.71 -2.03 2.59
CA TYR A 133 -11.29 -2.33 2.59
C TYR A 133 -10.83 -2.99 1.29
N TYR A 134 -9.52 -3.10 1.13
CA TYR A 134 -8.84 -3.89 0.11
C TYR A 134 -7.50 -4.40 0.64
N PHE A 135 -6.99 -5.43 0.03
CA PHE A 135 -5.66 -5.97 0.33
C PHE A 135 -4.60 -5.29 -0.52
N ARG A 136 -3.40 -5.14 0.02
CA ARG A 136 -2.21 -4.64 -0.67
C ARG A 136 -1.02 -5.53 -0.39
N ASN A 137 0.00 -5.41 -1.23
CA ASN A 137 1.22 -6.19 -1.16
C ASN A 137 0.93 -7.70 -1.28
N VAL A 138 0.18 -8.07 -2.33
CA VAL A 138 -0.18 -9.45 -2.65
C VAL A 138 0.50 -9.85 -3.94
N LEU A 139 1.48 -10.77 -3.87
CA LEU A 139 2.26 -11.19 -5.06
C LEU A 139 1.39 -11.81 -6.14
N ASP A 140 0.42 -12.63 -5.75
CA ASP A 140 -0.47 -13.36 -6.64
C ASP A 140 -1.37 -12.43 -7.48
N GLU A 141 -1.61 -11.23 -6.99
CA GLU A 141 -2.50 -10.22 -7.58
C GLU A 141 -1.74 -9.14 -8.37
N ILE A 142 -0.51 -9.40 -8.80
CA ILE A 142 0.14 -8.56 -9.81
C ILE A 142 -0.51 -8.83 -11.15
N ASP A 143 -1.35 -7.90 -11.63
CA ASP A 143 -2.11 -8.06 -12.88
C ASP A 143 -2.26 -6.77 -13.70
N VAL A 144 -1.90 -5.60 -13.11
CA VAL A 144 -1.95 -4.31 -13.78
C VAL A 144 -0.53 -3.74 -13.95
N PRO A 145 -0.14 -3.28 -15.17
CA PRO A 145 1.15 -2.58 -15.33
C PRO A 145 1.32 -1.41 -14.36
N GLY A 146 2.51 -1.32 -13.77
CA GLY A 146 2.82 -0.37 -12.70
C GLY A 146 2.67 -0.93 -11.29
N GLU A 147 2.16 -2.15 -11.15
CA GLU A 147 2.09 -2.82 -9.86
C GLU A 147 3.41 -3.42 -9.42
N TYR A 148 3.61 -3.44 -8.09
CA TYR A 148 4.76 -4.07 -7.47
C TYR A 148 4.39 -4.78 -6.16
N TYR A 149 5.23 -5.73 -5.78
CA TYR A 149 5.18 -6.45 -4.51
C TYR A 149 6.55 -6.45 -3.87
N ILE A 150 6.62 -6.34 -2.55
CA ILE A 150 7.84 -6.45 -1.76
C ILE A 150 7.71 -7.61 -0.81
N SER A 151 8.57 -8.63 -1.01
CA SER A 151 8.58 -9.80 -0.15
C SER A 151 9.26 -9.52 1.20
N PRO A 152 8.94 -10.28 2.26
CA PRO A 152 9.63 -10.20 3.56
C PRO A 152 11.15 -10.47 3.46
N GLU A 153 11.57 -11.28 2.49
CA GLU A 153 12.99 -11.56 2.21
C GLU A 153 13.70 -10.39 1.56
N GLY A 154 12.97 -9.43 0.99
CA GLY A 154 13.50 -8.23 0.37
C GLY A 154 13.61 -8.30 -1.15
N LEU A 155 12.85 -9.17 -1.79
CA LEU A 155 12.70 -9.17 -3.24
C LEU A 155 11.57 -8.20 -3.65
N LEU A 156 11.88 -7.30 -4.54
CA LEU A 156 10.93 -6.42 -5.22
C LEU A 156 10.54 -7.07 -6.54
N TYR A 157 9.26 -7.34 -6.73
CA TYR A 157 8.65 -7.78 -7.97
C TYR A 157 7.92 -6.60 -8.58
N PHE A 158 8.21 -6.24 -9.81
CA PHE A 158 7.61 -5.10 -10.48
C PHE A 158 7.11 -5.47 -11.87
N TYR A 159 5.86 -5.15 -12.18
CA TYR A 159 5.28 -5.29 -13.50
C TYR A 159 5.36 -3.95 -14.24
N PRO A 160 6.36 -3.74 -15.12
CA PRO A 160 6.52 -2.47 -15.83
C PRO A 160 5.45 -2.27 -16.91
N ASP A 161 5.10 -1.01 -17.16
CA ASP A 161 4.32 -0.61 -18.33
C ASP A 161 5.28 -0.38 -19.51
N GLY A 162 5.67 -1.44 -20.19
CA GLY A 162 6.61 -1.43 -21.30
C GLY A 162 8.03 -1.87 -20.94
N ASP A 163 9.02 -1.45 -21.74
CA ASP A 163 10.42 -1.84 -21.57
C ASP A 163 11.08 -1.08 -20.41
N ILE A 164 11.67 -1.82 -19.49
CA ILE A 164 12.35 -1.25 -18.33
C ILE A 164 13.81 -0.85 -18.60
N ALA A 165 14.38 -1.23 -19.73
CA ALA A 165 15.82 -1.07 -20.00
C ALA A 165 16.31 0.37 -19.89
N ASP A 166 15.51 1.33 -20.33
CA ASP A 166 15.84 2.77 -20.31
C ASP A 166 15.01 3.55 -19.26
N ALA A 167 14.23 2.86 -18.44
CA ALA A 167 13.34 3.47 -17.48
C ALA A 167 14.06 3.99 -16.24
N LYS A 168 13.64 5.15 -15.74
CA LYS A 168 14.08 5.67 -14.45
C LYS A 168 13.23 5.05 -13.34
N VAL A 169 13.76 4.05 -12.65
CA VAL A 169 13.11 3.45 -11.47
C VAL A 169 13.70 4.07 -10.20
N THR A 170 12.84 4.53 -9.30
CA THR A 170 13.24 5.11 -8.01
C THR A 170 12.51 4.41 -6.88
N TYR A 171 13.25 3.86 -5.93
CA TYR A 171 12.74 3.29 -4.70
C TYR A 171 12.98 4.26 -3.54
N THR A 172 11.91 4.84 -3.02
CA THR A 172 11.95 5.89 -2.00
C THR A 172 11.79 5.29 -0.62
N GLN A 173 12.86 5.35 0.18
CA GLN A 173 12.89 4.82 1.56
C GLN A 173 12.59 5.90 2.62
N ASP A 174 12.58 7.16 2.24
CA ASP A 174 12.29 8.27 3.16
C ASP A 174 10.78 8.55 3.19
N THR A 175 10.15 8.26 4.32
CA THR A 175 8.71 8.49 4.57
C THR A 175 8.42 9.87 5.14
N ARG A 176 9.44 10.72 5.35
CA ARG A 176 9.28 12.09 5.84
C ARG A 176 8.74 13.02 4.76
N ASN A 177 8.24 14.17 5.19
CA ASN A 177 7.89 15.25 4.26
C ASN A 177 9.17 15.82 3.62
N LEU A 178 9.15 16.05 2.31
CA LEU A 178 10.32 16.58 1.59
C LEU A 178 10.57 18.05 1.90
N VAL A 179 9.51 18.85 2.01
CA VAL A 179 9.59 20.27 2.36
C VAL A 179 8.63 20.56 3.51
N GLU A 180 9.16 21.08 4.62
CA GLU A 180 8.35 21.58 5.73
C GLU A 180 8.64 23.06 5.96
N VAL A 181 7.59 23.86 5.97
CA VAL A 181 7.66 25.32 6.17
C VAL A 181 6.93 25.70 7.46
N ASN A 182 7.69 26.19 8.44
CA ASN A 182 7.19 26.69 9.72
C ASN A 182 7.46 28.20 9.87
N ALA A 183 7.29 28.97 8.78
CA ALA A 183 7.56 30.41 8.74
C ALA A 183 6.48 31.13 7.95
N ASP A 184 6.28 32.42 8.22
CA ASP A 184 5.33 33.28 7.52
C ASP A 184 5.98 33.94 6.28
N TYR A 185 5.16 34.22 5.25
CA TYR A 185 5.50 34.99 4.05
C TYR A 185 6.67 34.45 3.24
N VAL A 186 6.75 33.12 3.09
CA VAL A 186 7.75 32.44 2.27
C VAL A 186 7.16 32.13 0.89
N THR A 187 7.94 32.37 -0.16
CA THR A 187 7.57 32.03 -1.53
C THR A 187 8.53 30.97 -2.08
N PHE A 188 7.95 29.91 -2.63
CA PHE A 188 8.64 28.88 -3.41
C PHE A 188 8.22 29.04 -4.87
N ASP A 189 9.18 29.20 -5.74
CA ASP A 189 8.94 29.47 -7.16
C ASP A 189 9.83 28.59 -8.04
N GLY A 190 9.23 27.85 -8.98
CA GLY A 190 9.93 27.08 -9.99
C GLY A 190 10.65 25.82 -9.47
N LEU A 191 10.27 25.28 -8.33
CA LEU A 191 10.88 24.06 -7.79
C LEU A 191 10.21 22.79 -8.33
N THR A 192 11.01 21.73 -8.48
CA THR A 192 10.50 20.37 -8.68
C THR A 192 10.68 19.58 -7.39
N VAL A 193 9.58 19.00 -6.86
CA VAL A 193 9.55 18.15 -5.66
C VAL A 193 8.88 16.84 -6.07
N GLU A 194 9.66 15.78 -6.21
CA GLU A 194 9.21 14.51 -6.76
C GLU A 194 9.63 13.31 -5.91
N ASN A 195 8.99 12.16 -6.11
CA ASN A 195 9.31 10.88 -5.49
C ASN A 195 9.26 10.91 -3.95
N SER A 196 8.25 11.58 -3.39
CA SER A 196 8.06 11.67 -1.94
C SER A 196 7.43 10.38 -1.39
N GLY A 197 8.01 9.82 -0.34
CA GLY A 197 7.38 8.73 0.42
C GLY A 197 6.36 9.25 1.45
N GLY A 198 6.46 10.53 1.84
CA GLY A 198 5.51 11.27 2.67
C GLY A 198 4.77 12.35 1.88
N SER A 199 4.49 13.48 2.51
CA SER A 199 3.97 14.65 1.81
C SER A 199 5.10 15.36 1.07
N ALA A 200 4.87 15.75 -0.19
CA ALA A 200 5.86 16.53 -0.93
C ALA A 200 6.08 17.91 -0.26
N PHE A 201 5.00 18.52 0.25
CA PHE A 201 5.04 19.86 0.82
C PHE A 201 4.07 20.01 1.99
N VAL A 202 4.56 20.50 3.13
CA VAL A 202 3.75 20.83 4.31
C VAL A 202 4.05 22.25 4.74
N ALA A 203 3.03 23.10 4.77
CA ALA A 203 3.15 24.51 5.14
C ALA A 203 2.28 24.84 6.36
N LYS A 204 2.88 25.42 7.40
CA LYS A 204 2.22 25.78 8.67
C LYS A 204 2.29 27.28 9.00
N GLY A 205 2.66 28.13 8.05
CA GLY A 205 2.75 29.58 8.21
C GLY A 205 1.62 30.34 7.51
N ARG A 206 1.63 31.67 7.62
CA ARG A 206 0.74 32.60 6.93
C ARG A 206 1.41 33.17 5.69
N GLY A 207 0.63 33.45 4.65
CA GLY A 207 1.12 34.12 3.44
C GLY A 207 2.20 33.30 2.71
N ILE A 208 2.15 31.97 2.78
CA ILE A 208 3.03 31.10 2.01
C ILE A 208 2.50 30.99 0.60
N THR A 209 3.39 31.14 -0.36
CA THR A 209 3.08 31.02 -1.79
C THR A 209 3.91 29.89 -2.39
N VAL A 210 3.25 28.98 -3.11
CA VAL A 210 3.90 27.95 -3.94
C VAL A 210 3.44 28.17 -5.36
N GLN A 211 4.34 28.52 -6.25
CA GLN A 211 3.99 28.84 -7.64
C GLN A 211 5.01 28.27 -8.62
N ASN A 212 4.53 27.94 -9.84
CA ASN A 212 5.36 27.39 -10.92
C ASN A 212 6.14 26.11 -10.51
N CYS A 213 5.69 25.40 -9.45
CA CYS A 213 6.32 24.20 -8.95
C CYS A 213 5.67 22.94 -9.57
N LYS A 214 6.46 21.87 -9.62
CA LYS A 214 6.04 20.55 -10.09
C LYS A 214 6.25 19.52 -8.97
#